data_d451f12524b7a3c43199ae0eeddc0752
#
_entry.id   d451f12524b7a3c43199ae0eeddc0752
#
_cell.length_a   1.000
_cell.length_b   1.000
_cell.length_c   1.000
_cell.angle_alpha   90.00
_cell.angle_beta   90.00
_cell.angle_gamma   90.00
#
_symmetry.space_group_name_H-M   'P 1'
#
loop_
_entity.id
_entity.type
_entity.pdbx_description
1 polymer ?
#
loop_
_entity_poly.entity_id
_entity_poly.type
_entity_poly.pdbx_seq_one_letter_code
_entity_poly.pdbx_strand_id
1 'polypeptide(L)'
;GRALTPSETSLCLSVFGQAIDYDKVTVFNRKWWLFQNPRVTMAPDGNLWFHPKSNLFCDDFCGSSQNVQALFIHEMVHVWQHQQGIFLPLARHPFCRYDYELLPGKAFTEYGIEQQAEIVSHYFLLRRGAQLKNGYRIADYDNFLPF
;
A
#
# COMPACT_ATOMS: atom_id res chain seq x y z
N GLY A 1 1.74 16.43 -10.45
CA GLY A 1 1.84 15.00 -10.23
C GLY A 1 2.51 14.26 -11.39
N ARG A 2 2.91 13.05 -11.14
CA ARG A 2 3.50 12.18 -12.15
C ARG A 2 2.77 10.85 -12.23
N ALA A 3 2.83 10.22 -13.41
CA ALA A 3 2.37 8.84 -13.56
C ALA A 3 3.33 7.87 -12.83
N LEU A 4 2.91 6.63 -12.66
CA LEU A 4 3.81 5.57 -12.24
C LEU A 4 4.89 5.36 -13.31
N THR A 5 6.11 5.11 -12.87
CA THR A 5 7.19 4.72 -13.80
C THR A 5 6.96 3.29 -14.31
N PRO A 6 7.57 2.92 -15.46
CA PRO A 6 7.52 1.52 -15.91
C PRO A 6 8.03 0.53 -14.87
N SER A 7 9.08 0.89 -14.12
CA SER A 7 9.64 0.05 -13.06
C SER A 7 8.65 -0.13 -11.91
N GLU A 8 7.98 0.96 -11.50
CA GLU A 8 6.96 0.91 -10.46
C GLU A 8 5.77 0.05 -10.89
N THR A 9 5.33 0.19 -12.13
CA THR A 9 4.25 -0.65 -12.68
C THR A 9 4.66 -2.12 -12.68
N SER A 10 5.89 -2.43 -13.09
CA SER A 10 6.41 -3.81 -13.07
C SER A 10 6.46 -4.37 -11.65
N LEU A 11 6.89 -3.56 -10.69
CA LEU A 11 6.91 -3.95 -9.27
C LEU A 11 5.50 -4.28 -8.78
N CYS A 12 4.53 -3.42 -9.10
CA CYS A 12 3.13 -3.65 -8.74
C CYS A 12 2.54 -4.88 -9.42
N LEU A 13 2.86 -5.13 -10.68
CA LEU A 13 2.42 -6.33 -11.39
C LEU A 13 2.88 -7.60 -10.69
N SER A 14 4.08 -7.59 -10.09
CA SER A 14 4.60 -8.74 -9.35
C SER A 14 3.83 -9.04 -8.05
N VAL A 15 3.09 -8.07 -7.53
CA VAL A 15 2.30 -8.18 -6.28
C VAL A 15 0.81 -8.30 -6.58
N PHE A 16 0.27 -7.39 -7.39
CA PHE A 16 -1.17 -7.25 -7.63
C PHE A 16 -1.64 -7.85 -8.96
N GLY A 17 -0.71 -8.20 -9.87
CA GLY A 17 -1.09 -8.64 -11.21
C GLY A 17 -1.91 -7.56 -11.91
N GLN A 18 -3.00 -7.96 -12.54
CA GLN A 18 -3.92 -7.08 -13.26
C GLN A 18 -5.04 -6.52 -12.38
N ALA A 19 -4.94 -6.65 -11.06
CA ALA A 19 -6.01 -6.23 -10.15
C ALA A 19 -6.15 -4.71 -10.04
N ILE A 20 -5.14 -3.93 -10.45
CA ILE A 20 -5.13 -2.47 -10.41
C ILE A 20 -5.02 -1.93 -11.83
N ASP A 21 -5.79 -0.89 -12.14
CA ASP A 21 -5.61 -0.09 -13.37
C ASP A 21 -4.54 0.96 -13.08
N TYR A 22 -3.31 0.65 -13.45
CA TYR A 22 -2.13 1.48 -13.15
C TYR A 22 -2.12 2.80 -13.90
N ASP A 23 -2.75 2.87 -15.06
CA ASP A 23 -2.80 4.10 -15.88
C ASP A 23 -3.62 5.21 -15.22
N LYS A 24 -4.47 4.85 -14.26
CA LYS A 24 -5.29 5.82 -13.53
C LYS A 24 -4.62 6.41 -12.29
N VAL A 25 -3.39 5.97 -11.99
CA VAL A 25 -2.71 6.38 -10.76
C VAL A 25 -1.78 7.56 -11.02
N THR A 26 -1.92 8.59 -10.20
CA THR A 26 -1.01 9.75 -10.19
C THR A 26 -0.33 9.83 -8.83
N VAL A 27 0.97 10.14 -8.84
CA VAL A 27 1.75 10.36 -7.61
C VAL A 27 1.96 11.86 -7.47
N PHE A 28 1.44 12.41 -6.40
CA PHE A 28 1.52 13.84 -6.11
C PHE A 28 2.54 14.12 -5.01
N ASN A 29 3.30 15.21 -5.19
CA ASN A 29 4.14 15.79 -4.13
C ASN A 29 3.46 17.05 -3.61
N ARG A 30 2.24 16.90 -3.13
CA ARG A 30 1.45 17.97 -2.51
C ARG A 30 0.43 17.39 -1.55
N LYS A 31 -0.12 18.23 -0.68
CA LYS A 31 -1.11 17.77 0.30
C LYS A 31 -2.43 17.41 -0.39
N TRP A 32 -3.05 16.31 0.07
CA TRP A 32 -4.41 15.99 -0.30
C TRP A 32 -5.41 16.90 0.41
N TRP A 33 -5.10 17.24 1.67
CA TRP A 33 -5.92 18.17 2.45
C TRP A 33 -5.03 19.07 3.32
N LEU A 34 -5.63 20.21 3.79
CA LEU A 34 -4.90 21.31 4.41
C LEU A 34 -4.00 20.88 5.59
N PHE A 35 -4.45 19.93 6.40
CA PHE A 35 -3.76 19.52 7.63
C PHE A 35 -3.02 18.18 7.50
N GLN A 36 -2.73 17.74 6.29
CA GLN A 36 -1.93 16.52 6.09
C GLN A 36 -0.57 16.66 6.80
N ASN A 37 -0.25 15.69 7.66
CA ASN A 37 1.01 15.65 8.38
C ASN A 37 2.16 15.36 7.40
N PRO A 38 3.32 16.06 7.48
CA PRO A 38 4.48 15.80 6.63
C PRO A 38 5.01 14.37 6.66
N ARG A 39 4.76 13.64 7.74
CA ARG A 39 5.21 12.25 7.91
C ARG A 39 4.22 11.23 7.38
N VAL A 40 3.05 11.66 6.91
CA VAL A 40 1.96 10.78 6.49
C VAL A 40 1.77 10.86 4.99
N THR A 41 1.92 9.73 4.30
CA THR A 41 1.51 9.57 2.91
C THR A 41 0.03 9.19 2.92
N MET A 42 -0.73 9.71 1.96
CA MET A 42 -2.17 9.44 1.85
C MET A 42 -2.51 8.90 0.48
N ALA A 43 -3.44 7.96 0.43
CA ALA A 43 -3.96 7.39 -0.81
C ALA A 43 -5.50 7.23 -0.74
N PRO A 44 -6.24 8.33 -0.55
CA PRO A 44 -7.66 8.26 -0.26
C PRO A 44 -8.55 8.21 -1.50
N ASP A 45 -8.02 8.52 -2.69
CA ASP A 45 -8.81 8.79 -3.90
C ASP A 45 -8.30 8.04 -5.14
N GLY A 46 -7.52 7.00 -4.95
CA GLY A 46 -6.91 6.23 -6.05
C GLY A 46 -5.58 6.80 -6.55
N ASN A 47 -5.07 7.82 -5.90
CA ASN A 47 -3.77 8.44 -6.16
C ASN A 47 -2.93 8.43 -4.89
N LEU A 48 -1.63 8.69 -5.02
CA LEU A 48 -0.72 8.80 -3.88
C LEU A 48 -0.38 10.27 -3.65
N TRP A 49 -0.48 10.72 -2.39
CA TRP A 49 -0.27 12.12 -2.00
C TRP A 49 0.83 12.19 -0.94
N PHE A 50 2.00 12.67 -1.36
CA PHE A 50 3.14 12.91 -0.48
C PHE A 50 3.18 14.37 -0.11
N HIS A 51 3.27 14.66 1.19
CA HIS A 51 3.40 16.05 1.66
C HIS A 51 4.65 16.69 1.03
N PRO A 52 4.62 17.98 0.66
CA PRO A 52 5.77 18.66 0.06
C PRO A 52 7.05 18.60 0.90
N LYS A 53 6.91 18.48 2.22
CA LYS A 53 8.03 18.36 3.16
C LYS A 53 8.41 16.91 3.46
N SER A 54 7.76 15.93 2.83
CA SER A 54 8.10 14.53 3.00
C SER A 54 9.43 14.23 2.31
N ASN A 55 10.29 13.48 2.99
CA ASN A 55 11.52 12.96 2.41
C ASN A 55 11.33 11.60 1.71
N LEU A 56 10.10 11.09 1.66
CA LEU A 56 9.77 9.79 1.07
C LEU A 56 9.42 9.90 -0.41
N PHE A 57 8.99 11.08 -0.89
CA PHE A 57 8.70 11.27 -2.31
C PHE A 57 9.99 11.13 -3.12
N CYS A 58 9.91 10.45 -4.24
CA CYS A 58 11.02 10.28 -5.18
C CYS A 58 10.50 10.10 -6.60
N ASP A 59 11.40 10.21 -7.57
CA ASP A 59 11.04 10.07 -8.98
C ASP A 59 10.73 8.62 -9.38
N ASP A 60 11.29 7.65 -8.65
CA ASP A 60 11.05 6.24 -8.87
C ASP A 60 11.30 5.46 -7.57
N PHE A 61 10.23 4.87 -7.01
CA PHE A 61 10.33 4.12 -5.75
C PHE A 61 11.19 2.86 -5.88
N CYS A 62 11.35 2.33 -7.08
CA CYS A 62 12.21 1.16 -7.32
C CYS A 62 13.68 1.45 -7.06
N GLY A 63 14.09 2.72 -7.12
CA GLY A 63 15.44 3.16 -6.76
C GLY A 63 15.63 3.45 -5.27
N SER A 64 14.58 3.31 -4.46
CA SER A 64 14.61 3.61 -3.04
C SER A 64 14.89 2.36 -2.20
N SER A 65 15.02 2.55 -0.87
CA SER A 65 15.20 1.44 0.06
C SER A 65 14.02 0.47 0.04
N GLN A 66 14.26 -0.73 0.54
CA GLN A 66 13.24 -1.77 0.62
C GLN A 66 12.04 -1.33 1.46
N ASN A 67 12.28 -0.57 2.54
CA ASN A 67 11.21 -0.05 3.39
C ASN A 67 10.35 1.00 2.69
N VAL A 68 10.96 1.85 1.85
CA VAL A 68 10.21 2.83 1.05
C VAL A 68 9.41 2.13 -0.04
N GLN A 69 9.97 1.09 -0.66
CA GLN A 69 9.22 0.25 -1.60
C GLN A 69 8.02 -0.43 -0.93
N ALA A 70 8.20 -0.92 0.29
CA ALA A 70 7.12 -1.52 1.07
C ALA A 70 6.02 -0.50 1.40
N LEU A 71 6.39 0.74 1.71
CA LEU A 71 5.43 1.83 1.88
C LEU A 71 4.65 2.09 0.58
N PHE A 72 5.35 2.13 -0.54
CA PHE A 72 4.70 2.30 -1.86
C PHE A 72 3.69 1.17 -2.11
N ILE A 73 4.04 -0.08 -1.84
CA ILE A 73 3.11 -1.22 -1.96
C ILE A 73 1.92 -1.06 -1.00
N HIS A 74 2.15 -0.65 0.24
CA HIS A 74 1.07 -0.36 1.21
C HIS A 74 0.07 0.63 0.63
N GLU A 75 0.56 1.75 0.08
CA GLU A 75 -0.32 2.77 -0.50
C GLU A 75 -1.03 2.27 -1.76
N MET A 76 -0.39 1.42 -2.54
CA MET A 76 -1.03 0.82 -3.71
C MET A 76 -2.18 -0.14 -3.34
N VAL A 77 -2.17 -0.73 -2.14
CA VAL A 77 -3.34 -1.47 -1.64
C VAL A 77 -4.54 -0.53 -1.51
N HIS A 78 -4.34 0.68 -1.00
CA HIS A 78 -5.42 1.67 -0.92
C HIS A 78 -5.92 2.09 -2.31
N VAL A 79 -5.04 2.17 -3.30
CA VAL A 79 -5.44 2.38 -4.69
C VAL A 79 -6.36 1.25 -5.16
N TRP A 80 -5.96 0.00 -4.89
CA TRP A 80 -6.79 -1.16 -5.21
C TRP A 80 -8.15 -1.09 -4.51
N GLN A 81 -8.18 -0.79 -3.21
CA GLN A 81 -9.41 -0.63 -2.44
C GLN A 81 -10.32 0.43 -3.05
N HIS A 82 -9.77 1.58 -3.43
CA HIS A 82 -10.51 2.64 -4.09
C HIS A 82 -11.12 2.15 -5.42
N GLN A 83 -10.33 1.46 -6.23
CA GLN A 83 -10.81 0.93 -7.52
C GLN A 83 -11.85 -0.17 -7.37
N GLN A 84 -11.91 -0.82 -6.19
CA GLN A 84 -12.98 -1.77 -5.84
C GLN A 84 -14.25 -1.07 -5.33
N GLY A 85 -14.27 0.25 -5.27
CA GLY A 85 -15.44 1.04 -4.87
C GLY A 85 -15.50 1.40 -3.39
N ILE A 86 -14.42 1.19 -2.62
CA ILE A 86 -14.38 1.57 -1.21
C ILE A 86 -14.09 3.07 -1.10
N PHE A 87 -14.96 3.80 -0.39
CA PHE A 87 -14.74 5.21 -0.11
C PHE A 87 -13.82 5.34 1.12
N LEU A 88 -12.53 5.46 0.88
CA LEU A 88 -11.50 5.40 1.93
C LEU A 88 -11.60 6.50 2.99
N PRO A 89 -11.89 7.80 2.63
CA PRO A 89 -12.02 8.82 3.67
C PRO A 89 -13.11 8.52 4.70
N LEU A 90 -14.16 7.81 4.29
CA LEU A 90 -15.24 7.40 5.20
C LEU A 90 -14.94 6.09 5.91
N ALA A 91 -14.29 5.14 5.22
CA ALA A 91 -13.93 3.85 5.79
C ALA A 91 -12.81 3.96 6.82
N ARG A 92 -11.92 4.95 6.68
CA ARG A 92 -10.85 5.22 7.64
C ARG A 92 -11.39 6.09 8.78
N HIS A 93 -11.16 5.67 10.01
CA HIS A 93 -11.53 6.41 11.22
C HIS A 93 -10.32 6.52 12.17
N PRO A 94 -10.37 7.38 13.22
CA PRO A 94 -9.22 7.61 14.09
C PRO A 94 -8.69 6.37 14.80
N PHE A 95 -9.51 5.32 14.90
CA PHE A 95 -9.16 4.07 15.59
C PHE A 95 -8.84 2.93 14.61
N CYS A 96 -8.59 3.23 13.34
CA CYS A 96 -8.14 2.23 12.37
C CYS A 96 -6.87 1.54 12.87
N ARG A 97 -6.88 0.21 12.86
CA ARG A 97 -5.74 -0.60 13.30
C ARG A 97 -4.88 -0.97 12.11
N TYR A 98 -3.56 -0.95 12.33
CA TYR A 98 -2.56 -1.45 11.39
C TYR A 98 -2.10 -2.85 11.75
N ASP A 99 -2.01 -3.14 13.04
CA ASP A 99 -1.62 -4.45 13.53
C ASP A 99 -2.71 -5.48 13.24
N TYR A 100 -2.30 -6.68 12.91
CA TYR A 100 -3.21 -7.77 12.56
C TYR A 100 -2.69 -9.11 13.07
N GLU A 101 -3.60 -10.07 13.15
CA GLU A 101 -3.29 -11.45 13.41
C GLU A 101 -3.96 -12.29 12.32
N LEU A 102 -3.18 -13.16 11.65
CA LEU A 102 -3.72 -14.03 10.60
C LEU A 102 -4.51 -15.17 11.28
N LEU A 103 -5.83 -15.14 11.12
CA LEU A 103 -6.73 -16.11 11.74
C LEU A 103 -7.21 -17.14 10.71
N PRO A 104 -7.23 -18.45 11.05
CA PRO A 104 -7.76 -19.47 10.16
C PRO A 104 -9.21 -19.16 9.77
N GLY A 105 -9.52 -19.26 8.47
CA GLY A 105 -10.87 -19.06 7.96
C GLY A 105 -11.29 -17.61 7.78
N LYS A 106 -10.47 -16.63 8.19
CA LYS A 106 -10.76 -15.21 7.99
C LYS A 106 -10.20 -14.78 6.63
N ALA A 107 -11.09 -14.34 5.72
CA ALA A 107 -10.69 -13.90 4.40
C ALA A 107 -9.97 -12.55 4.45
N PHE A 108 -9.12 -12.28 3.44
CA PHE A 108 -8.38 -11.02 3.33
C PHE A 108 -9.28 -9.80 3.45
N THR A 109 -10.43 -9.81 2.76
CA THR A 109 -11.37 -8.67 2.76
C THR A 109 -12.11 -8.47 4.07
N GLU A 110 -12.03 -9.42 5.00
CA GLU A 110 -12.61 -9.27 6.35
C GLU A 110 -11.70 -8.49 7.30
N TYR A 111 -10.45 -8.26 6.91
CA TYR A 111 -9.53 -7.40 7.67
C TYR A 111 -9.81 -5.94 7.37
N GLY A 112 -9.46 -5.04 8.31
CA GLY A 112 -9.60 -3.61 8.12
C GLY A 112 -8.73 -3.09 6.96
N ILE A 113 -9.07 -1.90 6.44
CA ILE A 113 -8.38 -1.36 5.25
C ILE A 113 -6.88 -1.18 5.48
N GLU A 114 -6.46 -0.71 6.66
CA GLU A 114 -5.05 -0.54 6.98
C GLU A 114 -4.37 -1.88 7.27
N GLN A 115 -5.08 -2.81 7.89
CA GLN A 115 -4.58 -4.18 8.08
C GLN A 115 -4.31 -4.86 6.74
N GLN A 116 -5.22 -4.73 5.78
CA GLN A 116 -5.01 -5.25 4.42
C GLN A 116 -3.74 -4.69 3.79
N ALA A 117 -3.54 -3.38 3.90
CA ALA A 117 -2.36 -2.72 3.35
C ALA A 117 -1.06 -3.21 4.02
N GLU A 118 -1.07 -3.38 5.35
CA GLU A 118 0.08 -3.91 6.08
C GLU A 118 0.36 -5.37 5.72
N ILE A 119 -0.69 -6.19 5.58
CA ILE A 119 -0.54 -7.60 5.19
C ILE A 119 0.20 -7.72 3.85
N VAL A 120 -0.21 -6.96 2.84
CA VAL A 120 0.41 -7.01 1.51
C VAL A 120 1.84 -6.46 1.55
N SER A 121 2.07 -5.36 2.27
CA SER A 121 3.38 -4.77 2.46
C SER A 121 4.35 -5.77 3.11
N HIS A 122 3.91 -6.47 4.15
CA HIS A 122 4.70 -7.48 4.83
C HIS A 122 5.01 -8.69 3.93
N TYR A 123 4.03 -9.14 3.16
CA TYR A 123 4.24 -10.19 2.17
C TYR A 123 5.30 -9.79 1.14
N PHE A 124 5.23 -8.55 0.66
CA PHE A 124 6.25 -8.00 -0.24
C PHE A 124 7.65 -8.06 0.38
N LEU A 125 7.78 -7.63 1.64
CA LEU A 125 9.06 -7.64 2.35
C LEU A 125 9.60 -9.07 2.51
N LEU A 126 8.73 -10.02 2.86
CA LEU A 126 9.12 -11.44 2.99
C LEU A 126 9.65 -12.00 1.67
N ARG A 127 8.99 -11.66 0.55
CA ARG A 127 9.46 -12.09 -0.78
C ARG A 127 10.81 -11.49 -1.15
N ARG A 128 11.20 -10.38 -0.52
CA ARG A 128 12.51 -9.75 -0.69
C ARG A 128 13.56 -10.25 0.31
N GLY A 129 13.22 -11.26 1.12
CA GLY A 129 14.14 -11.88 2.07
C GLY A 129 14.16 -11.24 3.44
N ALA A 130 13.31 -10.26 3.72
CA ALA A 130 13.22 -9.65 5.04
C ALA A 130 12.62 -10.61 6.06
N GLN A 131 12.95 -10.40 7.33
CA GLN A 131 12.32 -11.08 8.45
C GLN A 131 11.41 -10.10 9.16
N LEU A 132 10.17 -10.53 9.47
CA LEU A 132 9.19 -9.69 10.15
C LEU A 132 9.28 -9.88 11.66
N LYS A 133 9.02 -8.79 12.40
CA LYS A 133 8.96 -8.83 13.86
C LYS A 133 7.80 -9.68 14.37
N ASN A 134 6.73 -9.82 13.58
CA ASN A 134 5.57 -10.65 13.94
C ASN A 134 5.83 -12.15 13.81
N GLY A 135 6.96 -12.58 13.25
CA GLY A 135 7.33 -13.99 13.10
C GLY A 135 6.66 -14.74 11.97
N TYR A 136 5.77 -14.10 11.21
CA TYR A 136 5.13 -14.74 10.06
C TYR A 136 6.12 -15.02 8.94
N ARG A 137 5.83 -16.08 8.15
CA ARG A 137 6.60 -16.52 7.00
C ARG A 137 5.76 -16.39 5.73
N ILE A 138 6.41 -16.50 4.57
CA ILE A 138 5.70 -16.45 3.26
C ILE A 138 4.54 -17.44 3.24
N ALA A 139 4.73 -18.66 3.75
CA ALA A 139 3.70 -19.69 3.74
C ALA A 139 2.42 -19.27 4.47
N ASP A 140 2.51 -18.38 5.45
CA ASP A 140 1.33 -17.88 6.18
C ASP A 140 0.46 -16.99 5.32
N TYR A 141 1.02 -16.41 4.25
CA TYR A 141 0.30 -15.51 3.32
C TYR A 141 -0.11 -16.19 2.02
N ASP A 142 0.44 -17.37 1.73
CA ASP A 142 0.16 -18.08 0.46
C ASP A 142 -1.31 -18.45 0.36
N ASN A 143 -1.88 -18.26 -0.84
CA ASN A 143 -3.29 -18.54 -1.17
C ASN A 143 -4.31 -17.73 -0.36
N PHE A 144 -3.83 -16.69 0.34
CA PHE A 144 -4.67 -15.82 1.18
C PHE A 144 -4.99 -14.50 0.47
N LEU A 145 -4.03 -13.95 -0.26
CA LEU A 145 -4.19 -12.66 -0.94
C LEU A 145 -5.15 -12.77 -2.14
N PRO A 146 -5.96 -11.72 -2.43
CA PRO A 146 -6.99 -11.77 -3.47
C PRO A 146 -6.45 -11.55 -4.89
N PHE A 147 -5.16 -11.37 -5.04
CA PHE A 147 -4.54 -11.10 -6.34
C PHE A 147 -3.55 -12.15 -6.76
#